data_f896a927d4f15182bf0188e52b6ec9d6
#
_entry.id   f896a927d4f15182bf0188e52b6ec9d6
#
_cell.length_a   1.000
_cell.length_b   1.000
_cell.length_c   1.000
_cell.angle_alpha   90.00
_cell.angle_beta   90.00
_cell.angle_gamma   90.00
#
_symmetry.space_group_name_H-M   'P 1'
#
loop_
_entity.id
_entity.type
_entity.pdbx_description
1 polymer ?
#
loop_
_entity_poly.entity_id
_entity_poly.type
_entity_poly.pdbx_seq_one_letter_code
_entity_poly.pdbx_strand_id
1 'polypeptide(L)'
;MKKMLTRSVVCAVLGMSSLAMAQDAAEAPAKEPAKVPSADAIRDTWNYFYKGQSQGPVLVEAKLCTEVAKEGANKFECTAEVGADGIKAGTNVMLWQAYLVPQGDSVEDIMVQTKQGNVVRETKDVKVKGDGWRARQWTGVRLNKPGNWTVVVMRGDQVLKEVQVKVN
;
A
#
# COMPACT_ATOMS: atom_id res chain seq x y z
N MET A 1 -66.64 44.11 29.57
CA MET A 1 -67.13 44.04 30.96
C MET A 1 -66.35 43.03 31.75
N LYS A 2 -65.94 43.38 32.98
CA LYS A 2 -65.43 42.56 34.09
C LYS A 2 -64.00 41.93 33.79
N LYS A 3 -62.94 42.45 34.34
CA LYS A 3 -62.48 42.66 35.73
C LYS A 3 -61.97 41.35 36.39
N MET A 4 -60.69 41.46 36.78
CA MET A 4 -60.10 40.98 38.06
C MET A 4 -59.61 39.50 38.02
N LEU A 5 -58.61 39.09 38.69
CA LEU A 5 -57.69 39.65 39.73
C LEU A 5 -56.43 38.72 39.84
N THR A 6 -55.35 39.37 40.07
CA THR A 6 -54.14 38.97 40.81
C THR A 6 -54.17 37.65 41.60
N ARG A 7 -53.12 36.89 41.54
CA ARG A 7 -52.44 36.37 42.73
C ARG A 7 -51.04 35.90 42.42
N SER A 8 -50.06 36.60 42.97
CA SER A 8 -48.72 36.23 43.15
C SER A 8 -48.59 34.97 44.02
N VAL A 9 -47.83 34.00 43.61
CA VAL A 9 -47.19 33.03 44.51
C VAL A 9 -45.74 32.96 44.16
N VAL A 10 -44.92 33.49 45.06
CA VAL A 10 -43.49 33.31 45.12
C VAL A 10 -43.23 31.91 45.68
N CYS A 11 -42.64 31.03 44.93
CA CYS A 11 -42.00 29.85 45.48
C CYS A 11 -40.54 29.87 45.07
N ALA A 12 -39.70 30.18 46.03
CA ALA A 12 -38.26 29.93 46.00
C ALA A 12 -38.07 28.43 46.07
N VAL A 13 -37.40 27.86 45.05
CA VAL A 13 -36.88 26.51 45.13
C VAL A 13 -35.41 26.56 44.80
N LEU A 14 -34.68 26.13 45.78
CA LEU A 14 -33.25 25.94 45.90
C LEU A 14 -32.61 25.33 44.69
N GLY A 15 -31.49 25.93 44.30
CA GLY A 15 -30.62 25.39 43.29
C GLY A 15 -29.99 24.04 43.67
N MET A 16 -30.15 23.09 42.78
CA MET A 16 -29.23 21.98 42.67
C MET A 16 -28.42 22.18 41.40
N SER A 17 -27.22 22.70 41.60
CA SER A 17 -26.20 22.78 40.58
C SER A 17 -25.73 21.35 40.27
N SER A 18 -26.28 20.75 39.24
CA SER A 18 -25.65 19.57 38.61
C SER A 18 -24.40 20.03 37.90
N LEU A 19 -23.25 19.76 38.51
CA LEU A 19 -21.97 19.76 37.85
C LEU A 19 -22.00 18.69 36.75
N ALA A 20 -22.36 19.09 35.54
CA ALA A 20 -22.05 18.30 34.36
C ALA A 20 -20.53 18.24 34.25
N MET A 21 -19.93 17.14 34.69
CA MET A 21 -18.57 16.79 34.28
C MET A 21 -18.59 16.61 32.78
N ALA A 22 -18.13 17.64 32.06
CA ALA A 22 -17.68 17.46 30.68
C ALA A 22 -16.52 16.48 30.75
N GLN A 23 -16.73 15.22 30.36
CA GLN A 23 -15.68 14.32 30.01
C GLN A 23 -15.01 14.92 28.77
N ASP A 24 -13.86 15.55 29.00
CA ASP A 24 -12.90 15.87 27.97
C ASP A 24 -12.56 14.52 27.30
N ALA A 25 -13.24 14.22 26.20
CA ALA A 25 -12.82 13.16 25.30
C ALA A 25 -11.46 13.61 24.76
N ALA A 26 -10.39 13.09 25.36
CA ALA A 26 -9.06 13.30 24.87
C ALA A 26 -9.05 12.90 23.38
N GLU A 27 -9.06 13.89 22.52
CA GLU A 27 -8.93 13.76 21.09
C GLU A 27 -7.62 13.04 20.86
N ALA A 28 -7.71 11.79 20.33
CA ALA A 28 -6.53 11.00 20.02
C ALA A 28 -5.60 11.86 19.13
N PRO A 29 -4.29 11.94 19.43
CA PRO A 29 -3.39 12.79 18.69
C PRO A 29 -3.52 12.49 17.20
N ALA A 30 -3.89 13.52 16.43
CA ALA A 30 -4.00 13.42 14.98
C ALA A 30 -2.67 12.87 14.46
N LYS A 31 -2.73 11.71 13.82
CA LYS A 31 -1.56 11.05 13.24
C LYS A 31 -0.92 12.03 12.27
N GLU A 32 0.29 12.51 12.58
CA GLU A 32 1.01 13.41 11.68
C GLU A 32 1.00 12.81 10.27
N PRO A 33 0.69 13.61 9.23
CA PRO A 33 0.71 13.12 7.86
C PRO A 33 2.13 12.61 7.57
N ALA A 34 2.23 11.38 7.08
CA ALA A 34 3.50 10.80 6.71
C ALA A 34 4.25 11.79 5.81
N LYS A 35 5.46 12.20 6.20
CA LYS A 35 6.30 13.10 5.40
C LYS A 35 6.62 12.40 4.10
N VAL A 36 5.88 12.73 3.05
CA VAL A 36 6.15 12.25 1.69
C VAL A 36 7.29 13.09 1.13
N PRO A 37 8.37 12.48 0.61
CA PRO A 37 9.44 13.22 -0.02
C PRO A 37 8.89 14.10 -1.15
N SER A 38 9.44 15.29 -1.33
CA SER A 38 9.09 16.13 -2.46
C SER A 38 9.50 15.47 -3.79
N ALA A 39 8.84 15.86 -4.86
CA ALA A 39 9.19 15.40 -6.21
C ALA A 39 10.66 15.65 -6.56
N ASP A 40 11.19 16.78 -6.13
CA ASP A 40 12.59 17.14 -6.35
C ASP A 40 13.54 16.27 -5.53
N ALA A 41 13.23 16.00 -4.25
CA ALA A 41 14.04 15.10 -3.43
C ALA A 41 14.10 13.67 -4.01
N ILE A 42 13.00 13.19 -4.59
CA ILE A 42 12.97 11.90 -5.26
C ILE A 42 13.82 11.93 -6.54
N ARG A 43 13.70 13.00 -7.33
CA ARG A 43 14.49 13.19 -8.56
C ARG A 43 15.97 13.31 -8.26
N ASP A 44 16.35 14.07 -7.24
CA ASP A 44 17.74 14.24 -6.83
C ASP A 44 18.33 12.93 -6.32
N THR A 45 17.57 12.18 -5.50
CA THR A 45 17.95 10.83 -5.05
C THR A 45 18.15 9.90 -6.24
N TRP A 46 17.27 9.94 -7.21
CA TRP A 46 17.37 9.18 -8.43
C TRP A 46 18.62 9.52 -9.23
N ASN A 47 18.85 10.82 -9.50
CA ASN A 47 20.02 11.30 -10.23
C ASN A 47 21.33 10.93 -9.51
N TYR A 48 21.35 10.97 -8.18
CA TYR A 48 22.48 10.57 -7.37
C TYR A 48 22.80 9.08 -7.54
N PHE A 49 21.81 8.20 -7.39
CA PHE A 49 22.02 6.76 -7.50
C PHE A 49 22.37 6.30 -8.91
N TYR A 50 21.74 6.85 -9.91
CA TYR A 50 21.91 6.46 -11.30
C TYR A 50 22.89 7.35 -12.07
N LYS A 51 23.46 8.38 -11.43
CA LYS A 51 24.40 9.34 -12.06
C LYS A 51 23.88 9.90 -13.39
N GLY A 52 22.59 10.15 -13.48
CA GLY A 52 21.92 10.60 -14.69
C GLY A 52 21.84 9.57 -15.83
N GLN A 53 22.28 8.34 -15.62
CA GLN A 53 22.37 7.34 -16.69
C GLN A 53 21.10 6.49 -16.86
N SER A 54 20.18 6.48 -15.89
CA SER A 54 18.95 5.71 -16.00
C SER A 54 17.74 6.54 -15.62
N GLN A 55 16.76 6.55 -16.50
CA GLN A 55 15.45 7.20 -16.27
C GLN A 55 14.37 6.17 -15.95
N GLY A 56 14.73 5.02 -15.49
CA GLY A 56 13.78 3.95 -15.22
C GLY A 56 13.25 3.94 -13.78
N PRO A 57 12.22 3.13 -13.50
CA PRO A 57 11.65 3.02 -12.17
C PRO A 57 12.64 2.41 -11.18
N VAL A 58 12.66 2.92 -9.94
CA VAL A 58 13.35 2.24 -8.85
C VAL A 58 12.37 1.26 -8.21
N LEU A 59 12.67 -0.02 -8.28
CA LEU A 59 11.93 -1.03 -7.54
C LEU A 59 12.24 -0.88 -6.05
N VAL A 60 11.24 -0.46 -5.28
CA VAL A 60 11.36 -0.25 -3.82
C VAL A 60 11.13 -1.56 -3.08
N GLU A 61 10.11 -2.31 -3.51
CA GLU A 61 9.70 -3.55 -2.87
C GLU A 61 9.05 -4.50 -3.88
N ALA A 62 9.30 -5.79 -3.71
CA ALA A 62 8.56 -6.85 -4.40
C ALA A 62 8.35 -8.02 -3.45
N LYS A 63 7.12 -8.52 -3.39
CA LYS A 63 6.71 -9.65 -2.54
C LYS A 63 5.56 -10.44 -3.13
N LEU A 64 5.42 -11.67 -2.71
CA LEU A 64 4.31 -12.52 -3.12
C LEU A 64 3.13 -12.35 -2.18
N CYS A 65 1.95 -12.17 -2.75
CA CYS A 65 0.71 -11.93 -2.03
C CYS A 65 -0.39 -12.86 -2.52
N THR A 66 -1.19 -13.35 -1.61
CA THR A 66 -2.43 -14.05 -1.93
C THR A 66 -3.61 -13.09 -2.05
N GLU A 67 -3.46 -11.88 -1.49
CA GLU A 67 -4.48 -10.85 -1.54
C GLU A 67 -3.86 -9.45 -1.69
N VAL A 68 -4.49 -8.63 -2.54
CA VAL A 68 -4.19 -7.20 -2.71
C VAL A 68 -5.48 -6.41 -2.53
N ALA A 69 -5.48 -5.42 -1.66
CA ALA A 69 -6.65 -4.60 -1.40
C ALA A 69 -7.04 -3.77 -2.63
N LYS A 70 -8.31 -3.85 -3.04
CA LYS A 70 -8.85 -3.11 -4.19
C LYS A 70 -9.45 -1.75 -3.78
N GLU A 71 -9.76 -1.57 -2.51
CA GLU A 71 -10.45 -0.39 -1.98
C GLU A 71 -10.05 -0.11 -0.53
N GLY A 72 -10.54 0.99 0.03
CA GLY A 72 -10.25 1.39 1.41
C GLY A 72 -8.90 2.08 1.59
N ALA A 73 -8.50 2.26 2.85
CA ALA A 73 -7.26 2.95 3.22
C ALA A 73 -5.98 2.23 2.72
N ASN A 74 -6.07 0.90 2.56
CA ASN A 74 -4.96 0.06 2.10
C ASN A 74 -5.07 -0.28 0.60
N LYS A 75 -5.81 0.52 -0.17
CA LYS A 75 -5.98 0.30 -1.61
C LYS A 75 -4.63 0.11 -2.32
N PHE A 76 -4.55 -0.97 -3.09
CA PHE A 76 -3.36 -1.40 -3.83
C PHE A 76 -2.20 -1.90 -2.96
N GLU A 77 -2.41 -2.15 -1.67
CA GLU A 77 -1.42 -2.80 -0.83
C GLU A 77 -1.62 -4.32 -0.77
N CYS A 78 -0.53 -5.03 -0.55
CA CYS A 78 -0.54 -6.45 -0.23
C CYS A 78 -1.08 -6.63 1.19
N THR A 79 -2.24 -7.26 1.33
CA THR A 79 -2.89 -7.49 2.63
C THR A 79 -2.66 -8.87 3.18
N ALA A 80 -2.28 -9.84 2.33
CA ALA A 80 -1.91 -11.18 2.74
C ALA A 80 -0.64 -11.62 2.00
N GLU A 81 0.50 -11.47 2.66
CA GLU A 81 1.81 -11.88 2.14
C GLU A 81 2.00 -13.39 2.29
N VAL A 82 2.70 -13.99 1.33
CA VAL A 82 3.10 -15.40 1.41
C VAL A 82 4.19 -15.55 2.46
N GLY A 83 3.90 -16.30 3.51
CA GLY A 83 4.83 -16.56 4.63
C GLY A 83 5.93 -17.57 4.27
N ALA A 84 6.83 -17.77 5.23
CA ALA A 84 7.96 -18.71 5.11
C ALA A 84 7.54 -20.18 4.92
N ASP A 85 6.34 -20.54 5.37
CA ASP A 85 5.79 -21.92 5.21
C ASP A 85 5.44 -22.24 3.76
N GLY A 86 5.47 -21.22 2.89
CA GLY A 86 5.14 -21.32 1.49
C GLY A 86 3.64 -21.42 1.23
N ILE A 87 3.29 -22.01 0.08
CA ILE A 87 1.90 -22.10 -0.41
C ILE A 87 1.60 -23.49 -0.96
N LYS A 88 0.33 -23.82 -1.10
CA LYS A 88 -0.10 -25.02 -1.82
C LYS A 88 0.00 -24.80 -3.32
N ALA A 89 0.33 -25.86 -4.07
CA ALA A 89 0.34 -25.82 -5.52
C ALA A 89 -1.03 -25.38 -6.07
N GLY A 90 -1.02 -24.49 -7.06
CA GLY A 90 -2.24 -23.95 -7.69
C GLY A 90 -2.92 -22.83 -6.90
N THR A 91 -2.38 -22.41 -5.76
CA THR A 91 -2.87 -21.20 -5.07
C THR A 91 -2.74 -19.99 -5.99
N ASN A 92 -3.76 -19.14 -6.00
CA ASN A 92 -3.69 -17.87 -6.75
C ASN A 92 -2.76 -16.91 -6.03
N VAL A 93 -1.65 -16.59 -6.66
CA VAL A 93 -0.60 -15.72 -6.12
C VAL A 93 -0.32 -14.58 -7.06
N MET A 94 -0.06 -13.43 -6.49
CA MET A 94 0.33 -12.23 -7.20
C MET A 94 1.71 -11.79 -6.74
N LEU A 95 2.58 -11.45 -7.67
CA LEU A 95 3.77 -10.66 -7.36
C LEU A 95 3.33 -9.21 -7.26
N TRP A 96 3.32 -8.69 -6.04
CA TRP A 96 3.08 -7.29 -5.77
C TRP A 96 4.41 -6.53 -5.83
N GLN A 97 4.38 -5.33 -6.41
CA GLN A 97 5.57 -4.53 -6.68
C GLN A 97 5.26 -3.05 -6.40
N ALA A 98 6.19 -2.38 -5.72
CA ALA A 98 6.16 -0.94 -5.51
C ALA A 98 7.37 -0.28 -6.16
N TYR A 99 7.11 0.79 -6.90
CA TYR A 99 8.14 1.54 -7.61
C TYR A 99 8.07 3.02 -7.26
N LEU A 100 9.24 3.68 -7.31
CA LEU A 100 9.32 5.11 -7.53
C LEU A 100 9.46 5.35 -9.02
N VAL A 101 8.55 6.14 -9.58
CA VAL A 101 8.51 6.49 -11.00
C VAL A 101 8.33 7.98 -11.12
N PRO A 102 9.09 8.69 -11.95
CA PRO A 102 8.82 10.10 -12.23
C PRO A 102 7.39 10.29 -12.73
N GLN A 103 6.73 11.33 -12.26
CA GLN A 103 5.36 11.61 -12.66
C GLN A 103 5.28 11.86 -14.16
N GLY A 104 4.37 11.18 -14.83
CA GLY A 104 4.17 11.24 -16.28
C GLY A 104 4.97 10.22 -17.07
N ASP A 105 5.94 9.54 -16.46
CA ASP A 105 6.73 8.52 -17.14
C ASP A 105 5.98 7.19 -17.25
N SER A 106 6.31 6.43 -18.28
CA SER A 106 5.84 5.07 -18.47
C SER A 106 7.02 4.18 -18.87
N VAL A 107 7.16 3.06 -18.18
CA VAL A 107 8.26 2.10 -18.42
C VAL A 107 7.66 0.77 -18.82
N GLU A 108 8.15 0.21 -19.92
CA GLU A 108 7.61 -1.01 -20.55
C GLU A 108 8.66 -2.14 -20.64
N ASP A 109 9.88 -1.91 -20.17
CA ASP A 109 11.00 -2.85 -20.21
C ASP A 109 11.16 -3.69 -18.92
N ILE A 110 10.13 -3.73 -18.10
CA ILE A 110 10.08 -4.58 -16.90
C ILE A 110 9.48 -5.95 -17.26
N MET A 111 10.17 -7.00 -16.84
CA MET A 111 9.71 -8.38 -17.00
C MET A 111 9.64 -9.09 -15.66
N VAL A 112 8.65 -9.98 -15.54
CA VAL A 112 8.53 -10.91 -14.42
C VAL A 112 8.69 -12.32 -14.95
N GLN A 113 9.69 -13.04 -14.44
CA GLN A 113 9.91 -14.43 -14.74
C GLN A 113 9.61 -15.32 -13.55
N THR A 114 8.95 -16.44 -13.78
CA THR A 114 8.82 -17.51 -12.78
C THR A 114 9.74 -18.67 -13.17
N LYS A 115 10.53 -19.13 -12.22
CA LYS A 115 11.49 -20.22 -12.40
C LYS A 115 11.20 -21.33 -11.40
N GLN A 116 11.33 -22.58 -11.84
CA GLN A 116 11.35 -23.75 -10.96
C GLN A 116 12.72 -24.39 -11.07
N GLY A 117 13.53 -24.27 -10.03
CA GLY A 117 14.97 -24.52 -10.14
C GLY A 117 15.58 -23.58 -11.18
N ASN A 118 16.30 -24.13 -12.14
CA ASN A 118 16.94 -23.37 -13.25
C ASN A 118 16.04 -23.20 -14.48
N VAL A 119 14.81 -23.72 -14.47
CA VAL A 119 13.93 -23.70 -15.65
C VAL A 119 12.97 -22.54 -15.56
N VAL A 120 13.02 -21.63 -16.54
CA VAL A 120 12.01 -20.58 -16.71
C VAL A 120 10.71 -21.24 -17.15
N ARG A 121 9.62 -20.98 -16.41
CA ARG A 121 8.28 -21.51 -16.67
C ARG A 121 7.36 -20.51 -17.33
N GLU A 122 7.51 -19.24 -16.97
CA GLU A 122 6.68 -18.18 -17.53
C GLU A 122 7.48 -16.86 -17.51
N THR A 123 7.26 -16.02 -18.51
CA THR A 123 7.74 -14.63 -18.57
C THR A 123 6.57 -13.75 -18.91
N LYS A 124 6.43 -12.62 -18.23
CA LYS A 124 5.41 -11.60 -18.45
C LYS A 124 6.03 -10.23 -18.51
N ASP A 125 5.64 -9.46 -19.52
CA ASP A 125 5.97 -8.04 -19.59
C ASP A 125 5.05 -7.26 -18.65
N VAL A 126 5.61 -6.25 -18.02
CA VAL A 126 4.96 -5.44 -17.01
C VAL A 126 5.14 -3.98 -17.35
N LYS A 127 4.04 -3.27 -17.52
CA LYS A 127 4.05 -1.83 -17.76
C LYS A 127 3.88 -1.07 -16.44
N VAL A 128 4.86 -0.24 -16.10
CA VAL A 128 4.84 0.61 -14.91
C VAL A 128 4.54 2.04 -15.32
N LYS A 129 3.43 2.60 -14.81
CA LYS A 129 3.01 3.97 -15.08
C LYS A 129 3.25 4.86 -13.86
N GLY A 130 3.81 6.02 -14.09
CA GLY A 130 4.01 7.06 -13.10
C GLY A 130 2.82 8.01 -13.00
N ASP A 131 1.67 7.55 -12.52
CA ASP A 131 0.52 8.42 -12.23
C ASP A 131 0.76 9.31 -11.00
N GLY A 132 1.80 9.05 -10.29
CA GLY A 132 2.36 9.76 -9.14
C GLY A 132 3.73 9.17 -8.86
N TRP A 133 4.50 9.77 -7.98
CA TRP A 133 5.86 9.32 -7.65
C TRP A 133 5.95 7.88 -7.12
N ARG A 134 4.87 7.30 -6.67
CA ARG A 134 4.76 5.94 -6.17
C ARG A 134 3.79 5.14 -7.01
N ALA A 135 4.31 4.23 -7.81
CA ALA A 135 3.50 3.26 -8.55
C ALA A 135 3.42 1.93 -7.77
N ARG A 136 2.24 1.36 -7.72
CA ARG A 136 1.98 0.01 -7.19
C ARG A 136 1.28 -0.80 -8.24
N GLN A 137 1.74 -2.04 -8.40
CA GLN A 137 1.13 -2.97 -9.32
C GLN A 137 1.31 -4.40 -8.87
N TRP A 138 0.57 -5.29 -9.45
CA TRP A 138 0.68 -6.72 -9.20
C TRP A 138 0.46 -7.53 -10.48
N THR A 139 1.17 -8.62 -10.56
CA THR A 139 1.12 -9.55 -11.68
C THR A 139 0.84 -10.94 -11.16
N GLY A 140 -0.22 -11.59 -11.65
CA GLY A 140 -0.52 -12.98 -11.30
C GLY A 140 0.62 -13.91 -11.73
N VAL A 141 1.07 -14.77 -10.83
CA VAL A 141 2.10 -15.79 -11.10
C VAL A 141 1.53 -17.18 -10.93
N ARG A 142 1.95 -18.10 -11.81
CA ARG A 142 1.46 -19.48 -11.81
C ARG A 142 2.48 -20.40 -11.17
N LEU A 143 2.15 -20.92 -9.99
CA LEU A 143 2.98 -21.83 -9.21
C LEU A 143 2.23 -23.19 -9.06
N ASN A 144 2.18 -23.96 -10.14
CA ASN A 144 1.27 -25.10 -10.27
C ASN A 144 1.86 -26.43 -9.79
N LYS A 145 3.14 -26.48 -9.46
CA LYS A 145 3.83 -27.73 -9.10
C LYS A 145 4.54 -27.56 -7.77
N PRO A 146 4.56 -28.59 -6.91
CA PRO A 146 5.39 -28.57 -5.70
C PRO A 146 6.88 -28.37 -6.03
N GLY A 147 7.58 -27.76 -5.09
CA GLY A 147 9.03 -27.51 -5.16
C GLY A 147 9.40 -26.07 -4.86
N ASN A 148 10.67 -25.77 -5.06
CA ASN A 148 11.20 -24.41 -4.85
C ASN A 148 11.08 -23.60 -6.15
N TRP A 149 10.47 -22.43 -6.02
CA TRP A 149 10.28 -21.49 -7.10
C TRP A 149 10.97 -20.18 -6.80
N THR A 150 11.40 -19.51 -7.86
CA THR A 150 11.92 -18.14 -7.78
C THR A 150 11.14 -17.27 -8.75
N VAL A 151 10.62 -16.16 -8.25
CA VAL A 151 9.99 -15.11 -9.06
C VAL A 151 10.96 -13.97 -9.18
N VAL A 152 11.35 -13.63 -10.40
CA VAL A 152 12.39 -12.67 -10.71
C VAL A 152 11.79 -11.45 -11.39
N VAL A 153 12.09 -10.27 -10.86
CA VAL A 153 11.79 -9.00 -11.53
C VAL A 153 13.04 -8.54 -12.26
N MET A 154 12.91 -8.28 -13.53
CA MET A 154 14.01 -7.87 -14.40
C MET A 154 13.69 -6.58 -15.14
N ARG A 155 14.74 -5.85 -15.50
CA ARG A 155 14.68 -4.77 -16.47
C ARG A 155 15.73 -5.01 -17.56
N GLY A 156 15.26 -5.34 -18.75
CA GLY A 156 16.17 -5.90 -19.74
C GLY A 156 16.89 -7.13 -19.17
N ASP A 157 18.22 -7.12 -19.21
CA ASP A 157 19.05 -8.20 -18.64
C ASP A 157 19.38 -8.02 -17.15
N GLN A 158 19.00 -6.91 -16.56
CA GLN A 158 19.28 -6.62 -15.15
C GLN A 158 18.25 -7.25 -14.22
N VAL A 159 18.70 -8.08 -13.29
CA VAL A 159 17.85 -8.57 -12.18
C VAL A 159 17.69 -7.45 -11.15
N LEU A 160 16.44 -7.03 -10.92
CA LEU A 160 16.10 -6.03 -9.91
C LEU A 160 15.81 -6.68 -8.55
N LYS A 161 15.13 -7.84 -8.56
CA LYS A 161 14.74 -8.56 -7.34
C LYS A 161 14.44 -10.02 -7.64
N GLU A 162 14.80 -10.88 -6.70
CA GLU A 162 14.37 -12.28 -6.65
C GLU A 162 13.54 -12.52 -5.38
N VAL A 163 12.42 -13.22 -5.52
CA VAL A 163 11.55 -13.65 -4.42
C VAL A 163 11.44 -15.17 -4.49
N GLN A 164 11.92 -15.84 -3.46
CA GLN A 164 11.86 -17.29 -3.36
C GLN A 164 10.59 -17.72 -2.64
N VAL A 165 10.02 -18.84 -3.06
CA VAL A 165 8.83 -19.41 -2.44
C VAL A 165 8.85 -20.93 -2.53
N LYS A 166 8.47 -21.59 -1.45
CA LYS A 166 8.23 -23.03 -1.41
C LYS A 166 6.76 -23.29 -1.79
N VAL A 167 6.57 -24.21 -2.72
CA VAL A 167 5.24 -24.71 -3.11
C VAL A 167 5.11 -26.14 -2.62
N ASN A 168 4.10 -26.40 -1.81
CA ASN A 168 3.82 -27.69 -1.16
C ASN A 168 2.77 -28.47 -1.94
#